data_2d93ae40be6f61a02ddbcb77a0f77057
#
_entry.id   2d93ae40be6f61a02ddbcb77a0f77057
#
_cell.length_a   1.000
_cell.length_b   1.000
_cell.length_c   1.000
_cell.angle_alpha   90.00
_cell.angle_beta   90.00
_cell.angle_gamma   90.00
#
_symmetry.space_group_name_H-M   'P 1'
#
loop_
_entity.id
_entity.type
_entity.pdbx_description
1 polymer ?
#
loop_
_entity_poly.entity_id
_entity_poly.type
_entity_poly.pdbx_seq_one_letter_code
_entity_poly.pdbx_strand_id
1 'polypeptide(L)'
;VLGKTGRNISTMLDYNTHISKCSMFNTPPVFPVYASMLNMRHLMKNGGIQSAQKRNEEKARLLYNEIDNNPLFKAAVAAPDRSNMNATFLMTDESRTDEFNALWQENDLVGLKGHRSVGGYRASMYNALPIESVRVLVDVMKHFSSKG
;
A
#
# COMPACT_ATOMS: atom_id res chain seq x y z
N VAL A 1 19.61 5.66 -29.75
CA VAL A 1 18.28 5.11 -30.05
C VAL A 1 17.39 6.14 -30.72
N LEU A 2 17.40 7.42 -30.27
CA LEU A 2 16.58 8.50 -30.82
C LEU A 2 16.96 8.80 -32.27
N GLY A 3 16.02 8.65 -33.21
CA GLY A 3 16.19 8.93 -34.62
C GLY A 3 17.12 7.98 -35.39
N LYS A 4 17.61 6.89 -34.77
CA LYS A 4 18.59 5.97 -35.36
C LYS A 4 18.01 4.69 -35.95
N THR A 5 16.70 4.46 -35.80
CA THR A 5 16.08 3.19 -36.20
C THR A 5 15.56 3.16 -37.63
N GLY A 6 15.55 4.29 -38.34
CA GLY A 6 14.99 4.42 -39.69
C GLY A 6 13.48 4.14 -39.79
N ARG A 7 12.79 3.97 -38.66
CA ARG A 7 11.35 3.72 -38.62
C ARG A 7 10.58 5.02 -38.78
N ASN A 8 9.56 5.00 -39.62
CA ASN A 8 8.57 6.06 -39.66
C ASN A 8 7.60 5.87 -38.47
N ILE A 9 7.73 6.74 -37.47
CA ILE A 9 6.90 6.74 -36.27
C ILE A 9 6.01 7.99 -36.24
N SER A 10 4.82 7.87 -35.68
CA SER A 10 3.93 9.02 -35.51
C SER A 10 4.54 10.08 -34.61
N THR A 11 4.17 11.34 -34.80
CA THR A 11 4.67 12.49 -34.02
C THR A 11 4.57 12.28 -32.48
N MET A 12 3.50 11.68 -32.04
CA MET A 12 3.28 11.42 -30.59
C MET A 12 4.22 10.36 -30.00
N LEU A 13 4.72 9.44 -30.81
CA LEU A 13 5.65 8.38 -30.42
C LEU A 13 7.12 8.76 -30.65
N ASP A 14 7.38 9.88 -31.28
CA ASP A 14 8.74 10.39 -31.48
C ASP A 14 9.20 11.19 -30.27
N TYR A 15 10.14 10.64 -29.53
CA TYR A 15 10.71 11.29 -28.34
C TYR A 15 11.36 12.65 -28.66
N ASN A 16 11.87 12.87 -29.90
CA ASN A 16 12.45 14.16 -30.30
C ASN A 16 11.40 15.27 -30.23
N THR A 17 10.15 14.98 -30.58
CA THR A 17 9.02 15.92 -30.47
C THR A 17 8.87 16.43 -29.04
N HIS A 18 8.94 15.53 -28.06
CA HIS A 18 8.77 15.84 -26.63
C HIS A 18 10.01 16.52 -26.06
N ILE A 19 11.21 16.06 -26.43
CA ILE A 19 12.48 16.64 -25.99
C ILE A 19 12.60 18.10 -26.42
N SER A 20 12.32 18.39 -27.71
CA SER A 20 12.42 19.75 -28.26
C SER A 20 11.47 20.77 -27.64
N LYS A 21 10.42 20.28 -26.96
CA LYS A 21 9.40 21.09 -26.28
C LYS A 21 9.45 20.96 -24.77
N CYS A 22 10.55 20.45 -24.22
CA CYS A 22 10.67 20.23 -22.75
C CYS A 22 9.48 19.49 -22.13
N SER A 23 9.00 18.45 -22.81
CA SER A 23 7.80 17.66 -22.44
C SER A 23 6.47 18.43 -22.46
N MET A 24 6.43 19.63 -23.05
CA MET A 24 5.24 20.46 -23.17
C MET A 24 4.74 20.60 -24.61
N PHE A 25 4.91 19.55 -25.41
CA PHE A 25 4.33 19.48 -26.76
C PHE A 25 2.79 19.54 -26.72
N ASN A 26 2.20 18.85 -25.77
CA ASN A 26 0.78 18.97 -25.40
C ASN A 26 0.64 19.76 -24.10
N THR A 27 -0.56 20.29 -23.84
CA THR A 27 -0.89 20.96 -22.58
C THR A 27 -0.61 20.00 -21.41
N PRO A 28 0.23 20.37 -20.44
CA PRO A 28 0.53 19.51 -19.29
C PRO A 28 -0.69 19.37 -18.38
N PRO A 29 -0.82 18.24 -17.66
CA PRO A 29 -1.87 18.03 -16.69
C PRO A 29 -1.58 18.86 -15.42
N VAL A 30 -1.90 20.14 -15.44
CA VAL A 30 -1.50 21.13 -14.44
C VAL A 30 -1.93 20.74 -13.03
N PHE A 31 -3.18 20.32 -12.85
CA PHE A 31 -3.69 19.95 -11.53
C PHE A 31 -2.96 18.74 -10.91
N PRO A 32 -2.78 17.60 -11.59
CA PRO A 32 -1.98 16.50 -11.06
C PRO A 32 -0.54 16.88 -10.72
N VAL A 33 0.10 17.72 -11.55
CA VAL A 33 1.48 18.20 -11.28
C VAL A 33 1.51 19.07 -10.02
N TYR A 34 0.55 19.97 -9.87
CA TYR A 34 0.43 20.82 -8.69
C TYR A 34 0.15 20.01 -7.42
N ALA A 35 -0.80 19.08 -7.46
CA ALA A 35 -1.10 18.19 -6.34
C ALA A 35 0.11 17.33 -5.94
N SER A 36 0.86 16.80 -6.92
CA SER A 36 2.09 16.05 -6.68
C SER A 36 3.16 16.93 -6.00
N MET A 37 3.32 18.16 -6.47
CA MET A 37 4.25 19.13 -5.85
C MET A 37 3.88 19.40 -4.39
N LEU A 38 2.59 19.61 -4.08
CA LEU A 38 2.12 19.84 -2.71
C LEU A 38 2.39 18.62 -1.83
N ASN A 39 2.15 17.41 -2.35
CA ASN A 39 2.42 16.18 -1.63
C ASN A 39 3.91 15.99 -1.32
N MET A 40 4.79 16.28 -2.28
CA MET A 40 6.24 16.24 -2.06
C MET A 40 6.69 17.28 -1.01
N ARG A 41 6.15 18.50 -1.06
CA ARG A 41 6.42 19.54 -0.05
C ARG A 41 5.95 19.10 1.34
N HIS A 42 4.77 18.47 1.42
CA HIS A 42 4.26 17.92 2.67
C HIS A 42 5.17 16.82 3.21
N LEU A 43 5.61 15.89 2.35
CA LEU A 43 6.56 14.84 2.72
C LEU A 43 7.87 15.42 3.26
N MET A 44 8.45 16.40 2.57
CA MET A 44 9.69 17.07 2.99
C MET A 44 9.53 17.78 4.34
N LYS A 45 8.41 18.50 4.54
CA LYS A 45 8.10 19.18 5.81
C LYS A 45 8.00 18.20 6.98
N ASN A 46 7.57 16.96 6.74
CA ASN A 46 7.41 15.91 7.74
C ASN A 46 8.64 14.99 7.87
N GLY A 47 9.82 15.47 7.55
CA GLY A 47 11.10 14.77 7.73
C GLY A 47 11.53 13.91 6.54
N GLY A 48 10.89 14.07 5.37
CA GLY A 48 11.31 13.46 4.11
C GLY A 48 11.13 11.95 4.06
N ILE A 49 11.85 11.34 3.15
CA ILE A 49 11.77 9.89 2.87
C ILE A 49 12.18 9.05 4.08
N GLN A 50 13.22 9.45 4.78
CA GLN A 50 13.72 8.71 5.95
C GLN A 50 12.69 8.62 7.08
N SER A 51 11.99 9.72 7.34
CA SER A 51 10.91 9.73 8.33
C SER A 51 9.70 8.89 7.88
N ALA A 52 9.34 8.95 6.59
CA ALA A 52 8.28 8.12 6.03
C ALA A 52 8.63 6.62 6.11
N GLN A 53 9.87 6.25 5.77
CA GLN A 53 10.36 4.88 5.89
C GLN A 53 10.23 4.37 7.33
N LYS A 54 10.72 5.14 8.31
CA LYS A 54 10.66 4.78 9.72
C LYS A 54 9.23 4.51 10.21
N ARG A 55 8.28 5.39 9.82
CA ARG A 55 6.86 5.19 10.15
C ARG A 55 6.28 3.94 9.48
N ASN A 56 6.66 3.65 8.23
CA ASN A 56 6.17 2.46 7.53
C ASN A 56 6.74 1.16 8.12
N GLU A 57 8.01 1.15 8.49
CA GLU A 57 8.65 0.03 9.19
C GLU A 57 8.00 -0.24 10.55
N GLU A 58 7.66 0.81 11.29
CA GLU A 58 6.97 0.69 12.57
C GLU A 58 5.57 0.09 12.43
N LYS A 59 4.78 0.57 11.44
CA LYS A 59 3.45 0.01 11.13
C LYS A 59 3.54 -1.46 10.72
N ALA A 60 4.47 -1.78 9.82
CA ALA A 60 4.68 -3.15 9.35
C ALA A 60 5.08 -4.09 10.49
N ARG A 61 6.05 -3.68 11.31
CA ARG A 61 6.49 -4.44 12.47
C ARG A 61 5.35 -4.72 13.44
N LEU A 62 4.52 -3.72 13.72
CA LEU A 62 3.37 -3.87 14.62
C LEU A 62 2.40 -4.95 14.12
N LEU A 63 2.02 -4.89 12.83
CA LEU A 63 1.06 -5.84 12.27
C LEU A 63 1.65 -7.23 12.06
N TYR A 64 2.87 -7.33 11.52
CA TYR A 64 3.49 -8.64 11.31
C TYR A 64 3.82 -9.35 12.62
N ASN A 65 4.18 -8.63 13.68
CA ASN A 65 4.33 -9.23 15.00
C ASN A 65 3.03 -9.89 15.48
N GLU A 66 1.89 -9.26 15.24
CA GLU A 66 0.61 -9.88 15.57
C GLU A 66 0.34 -11.11 14.70
N ILE A 67 0.50 -10.99 13.39
CA ILE A 67 0.27 -12.10 12.45
C ILE A 67 1.13 -13.32 12.79
N ASP A 68 2.40 -13.10 13.13
CA ASP A 68 3.36 -14.20 13.38
C ASP A 68 3.19 -14.86 14.74
N ASN A 69 2.62 -14.16 15.75
CA ASN A 69 2.45 -14.69 17.10
C ASN A 69 1.00 -15.10 17.41
N ASN A 70 0.05 -14.78 16.55
CA ASN A 70 -1.34 -15.13 16.75
C ASN A 70 -1.71 -16.41 15.98
N PRO A 71 -2.07 -17.51 16.65
CA PRO A 71 -2.27 -18.81 16.00
C PRO A 71 -3.44 -18.85 15.01
N LEU A 72 -4.35 -17.87 15.07
CA LEU A 72 -5.48 -17.78 14.13
C LEU A 72 -5.12 -17.15 12.78
N PHE A 73 -3.92 -16.59 12.65
CA PHE A 73 -3.46 -15.94 11.43
C PHE A 73 -2.12 -16.49 10.96
N LYS A 74 -1.87 -16.34 9.66
CA LYS A 74 -0.57 -16.66 9.05
C LYS A 74 -0.25 -15.67 7.95
N ALA A 75 1.01 -15.28 7.84
CA ALA A 75 1.45 -14.43 6.73
C ALA A 75 1.32 -15.16 5.40
N ALA A 76 0.85 -14.47 4.36
CA ALA A 76 0.76 -15.01 3.01
C ALA A 76 2.12 -14.98 2.27
N VAL A 77 3.10 -14.21 2.77
CA VAL A 77 4.40 -13.96 2.15
C VAL A 77 5.52 -14.28 3.14
N ALA A 78 6.60 -14.89 2.65
CA ALA A 78 7.79 -15.19 3.44
C ALA A 78 8.43 -13.90 4.00
N ALA A 79 8.99 -13.97 5.20
CA ALA A 79 9.49 -12.79 5.91
C ALA A 79 10.45 -11.88 5.11
N PRO A 80 11.40 -12.42 4.29
CA PRO A 80 12.29 -11.57 3.49
C PRO A 80 11.59 -10.76 2.38
N ASP A 81 10.41 -11.21 1.94
CA ASP A 81 9.70 -10.64 0.79
C ASP A 81 8.49 -9.78 1.21
N ARG A 82 8.32 -9.54 2.51
CA ARG A 82 7.20 -8.78 3.07
C ARG A 82 7.27 -7.30 2.73
N SER A 83 6.14 -6.75 2.29
CA SER A 83 5.99 -5.31 2.07
C SER A 83 5.77 -4.55 3.37
N ASN A 84 6.43 -3.40 3.55
CA ASN A 84 6.18 -2.50 4.68
C ASN A 84 4.89 -1.66 4.51
N MET A 85 4.23 -1.73 3.36
CA MET A 85 3.03 -0.90 3.07
C MET A 85 1.80 -1.70 2.69
N ASN A 86 1.94 -3.01 2.40
CA ASN A 86 0.84 -3.91 2.09
C ASN A 86 1.08 -5.26 2.77
N ALA A 87 0.56 -5.43 3.97
CA ALA A 87 0.62 -6.71 4.65
C ALA A 87 -0.53 -7.61 4.20
N THR A 88 -0.18 -8.81 3.74
CA THR A 88 -1.15 -9.84 3.36
C THR A 88 -1.09 -11.00 4.33
N PHE A 89 -2.24 -11.49 4.74
CA PHE A 89 -2.35 -12.59 5.68
C PHE A 89 -3.61 -13.43 5.44
N LEU A 90 -3.61 -14.62 5.97
CA LEU A 90 -4.68 -15.60 5.87
C LEU A 90 -5.13 -16.00 7.27
N MET A 91 -6.35 -16.47 7.40
CA MET A 91 -6.76 -17.21 8.60
C MET A 91 -6.23 -18.63 8.51
N THR A 92 -5.92 -19.22 9.66
CA THR A 92 -5.56 -20.63 9.79
C THR A 92 -6.79 -21.52 9.77
N ASP A 93 -7.92 -21.01 10.28
CA ASP A 93 -9.24 -21.66 10.23
C ASP A 93 -10.21 -20.81 9.40
N GLU A 94 -10.49 -21.25 8.16
CA GLU A 94 -11.37 -20.57 7.23
C GLU A 94 -12.85 -20.60 7.67
N SER A 95 -13.26 -21.54 8.52
CA SER A 95 -14.64 -21.63 9.01
C SER A 95 -15.06 -20.42 9.85
N ARG A 96 -14.09 -19.71 10.43
CA ARG A 96 -14.29 -18.50 11.24
C ARG A 96 -14.20 -17.19 10.46
N THR A 97 -14.08 -17.28 9.12
CA THR A 97 -13.90 -16.09 8.26
C THR A 97 -15.03 -15.07 8.40
N ASP A 98 -16.28 -15.54 8.44
CA ASP A 98 -17.44 -14.63 8.55
C ASP A 98 -17.51 -13.95 9.94
N GLU A 99 -17.12 -14.64 10.99
CA GLU A 99 -17.02 -14.07 12.33
C GLU A 99 -15.96 -12.94 12.39
N PHE A 100 -14.78 -13.18 11.83
CA PHE A 100 -13.74 -12.16 11.76
C PHE A 100 -14.15 -11.00 10.84
N ASN A 101 -14.84 -11.29 9.72
CA ASN A 101 -15.34 -10.26 8.83
C ASN A 101 -16.35 -9.33 9.51
N ALA A 102 -17.25 -9.85 10.32
CA ALA A 102 -18.18 -9.06 11.10
C ALA A 102 -17.44 -8.18 12.11
N LEU A 103 -16.49 -8.77 12.84
CA LEU A 103 -15.77 -8.10 13.92
C LEU A 103 -14.95 -6.88 13.41
N TRP A 104 -14.20 -7.02 12.32
CA TRP A 104 -13.42 -5.88 11.82
C TRP A 104 -14.31 -4.79 11.21
N GLN A 105 -15.47 -5.14 10.61
CA GLN A 105 -16.44 -4.18 10.11
C GLN A 105 -17.13 -3.40 11.24
N GLU A 106 -17.47 -4.06 12.35
CA GLU A 106 -17.99 -3.41 13.55
C GLU A 106 -17.01 -2.41 14.19
N ASN A 107 -15.72 -2.56 13.90
CA ASN A 107 -14.68 -1.62 14.34
C ASN A 107 -14.27 -0.61 13.26
N ASP A 108 -15.17 -0.31 12.31
CA ASP A 108 -14.99 0.68 11.24
C ASP A 108 -13.77 0.46 10.34
N LEU A 109 -13.22 -0.76 10.29
CA LEU A 109 -12.18 -1.10 9.36
C LEU A 109 -12.79 -1.36 7.98
N VAL A 110 -12.19 -0.80 6.91
CA VAL A 110 -12.67 -0.94 5.54
C VAL A 110 -11.57 -1.42 4.61
N GLY A 111 -11.96 -2.16 3.56
CA GLY A 111 -11.02 -2.55 2.49
C GLY A 111 -10.00 -3.61 2.90
N LEU A 112 -10.25 -4.39 3.97
CA LEU A 112 -9.32 -5.40 4.48
C LEU A 112 -9.33 -6.69 3.64
N LYS A 113 -10.42 -7.01 2.93
CA LYS A 113 -10.50 -8.21 2.09
C LYS A 113 -9.39 -8.23 1.04
N GLY A 114 -8.74 -9.39 0.89
CA GLY A 114 -7.70 -9.62 -0.10
C GLY A 114 -8.21 -9.63 -1.55
N HIS A 115 -7.29 -9.84 -2.49
CA HIS A 115 -7.66 -9.91 -3.90
C HIS A 115 -8.49 -11.16 -4.18
N ARG A 116 -9.48 -11.05 -5.08
CA ARG A 116 -10.42 -12.16 -5.40
C ARG A 116 -9.74 -13.46 -5.81
N SER A 117 -8.57 -13.38 -6.47
CA SER A 117 -7.84 -14.59 -6.94
C SER A 117 -6.99 -15.24 -5.86
N VAL A 118 -6.67 -14.53 -4.76
CA VAL A 118 -5.77 -15.02 -3.71
C VAL A 118 -6.53 -15.29 -2.41
N GLY A 119 -7.62 -14.58 -2.17
CA GLY A 119 -8.38 -14.64 -0.92
C GLY A 119 -7.67 -13.93 0.24
N GLY A 120 -8.08 -14.28 1.46
CA GLY A 120 -7.51 -13.76 2.68
C GLY A 120 -7.71 -12.27 2.89
N TYR A 121 -6.72 -11.63 3.48
CA TYR A 121 -6.75 -10.22 3.89
C TYR A 121 -5.54 -9.45 3.38
N ARG A 122 -5.74 -8.14 3.19
CA ARG A 122 -4.70 -7.21 2.80
C ARG A 122 -4.86 -5.88 3.53
N ALA A 123 -3.97 -5.58 4.44
CA ALA A 123 -3.90 -4.29 5.10
C ALA A 123 -3.04 -3.33 4.27
N SER A 124 -3.67 -2.33 3.65
CA SER A 124 -2.99 -1.27 2.89
C SER A 124 -2.58 -0.15 3.83
N MET A 125 -1.30 -0.12 4.23
CA MET A 125 -0.74 0.79 5.23
C MET A 125 0.13 1.88 4.59
N TYR A 126 -0.39 2.56 3.56
CA TYR A 126 0.36 3.59 2.84
C TYR A 126 0.81 4.76 3.74
N ASN A 127 1.64 5.64 3.19
CA ASN A 127 2.29 6.73 3.94
C ASN A 127 1.33 7.59 4.77
N ALA A 128 0.12 7.85 4.24
CA ALA A 128 -0.87 8.71 4.88
C ALA A 128 -1.64 8.01 6.02
N LEU A 129 -1.65 6.67 6.07
CA LEU A 129 -2.35 5.95 7.13
C LEU A 129 -1.60 6.10 8.45
N PRO A 130 -2.25 6.62 9.51
CA PRO A 130 -1.63 6.74 10.83
C PRO A 130 -1.43 5.36 11.49
N ILE A 131 -0.46 5.25 12.39
CA ILE A 131 -0.17 4.00 13.10
C ILE A 131 -1.33 3.57 14.00
N GLU A 132 -2.13 4.51 14.47
CA GLU A 132 -3.32 4.27 15.29
C GLU A 132 -4.32 3.37 14.57
N SER A 133 -4.51 3.55 13.26
CA SER A 133 -5.38 2.67 12.45
C SER A 133 -4.85 1.23 12.38
N VAL A 134 -3.53 1.06 12.36
CA VAL A 134 -2.93 -0.28 12.40
C VAL A 134 -3.09 -0.91 13.79
N ARG A 135 -3.03 -0.10 14.87
CA ARG A 135 -3.30 -0.57 16.24
C ARG A 135 -4.71 -1.09 16.38
N VAL A 136 -5.71 -0.39 15.83
CA VAL A 136 -7.11 -0.87 15.84
C VAL A 136 -7.21 -2.26 15.21
N LEU A 137 -6.58 -2.49 14.05
CA LEU A 137 -6.58 -3.82 13.43
C LEU A 137 -5.93 -4.87 14.33
N VAL A 138 -4.78 -4.56 14.91
CA VAL A 138 -4.08 -5.47 15.83
C VAL A 138 -4.93 -5.79 17.06
N ASP A 139 -5.61 -4.80 17.63
CA ASP A 139 -6.49 -5.00 18.78
C ASP A 139 -7.71 -5.86 18.44
N VAL A 140 -8.29 -5.68 17.25
CA VAL A 140 -9.35 -6.54 16.70
C VAL A 140 -8.86 -7.99 16.55
N MET A 141 -7.65 -8.20 16.01
CA MET A 141 -7.07 -9.54 15.85
C MET A 141 -6.85 -10.23 17.21
N LYS A 142 -6.32 -9.51 18.20
CA LYS A 142 -6.16 -10.01 19.58
C LYS A 142 -7.48 -10.34 20.25
N HIS A 143 -8.46 -9.45 20.12
CA HIS A 143 -9.78 -9.67 20.66
C HIS A 143 -10.44 -10.92 20.04
N PHE A 144 -10.28 -11.10 18.74
CA PHE A 144 -10.79 -12.27 18.04
C PHE A 144 -10.17 -13.58 18.57
N SER A 145 -8.86 -13.60 18.82
CA SER A 145 -8.19 -14.78 19.37
C SER A 145 -8.50 -15.03 20.84
N SER A 146 -8.90 -14.02 21.62
CA SER A 146 -9.28 -14.19 23.01
C SER A 146 -10.69 -14.78 23.22
N LYS A 147 -11.52 -14.80 22.18
CA LYS A 147 -12.87 -15.37 22.18
C LYS A 147 -12.93 -16.87 21.83
N GLY A 148 -11.85 -17.44 21.43
CA GLY A 148 -11.73 -18.85 21.04
C GLY A 148 -10.83 -19.60 21.96
#